data_77db2e02a67a806c8e989f293bf51b93
#
_entry.id   77db2e02a67a806c8e989f293bf51b93
#
_cell.length_a   1.000
_cell.length_b   1.000
_cell.length_c   1.000
_cell.angle_alpha   90.00
_cell.angle_beta   90.00
_cell.angle_gamma   90.00
#
_symmetry.space_group_name_H-M   'P 1'
#
loop_
_entity.id
_entity.type
_entity.pdbx_description
1 polymer ?
#
loop_
_entity_poly.entity_id
_entity_poly.type
_entity_poly.pdbx_seq_one_letter_code
_entity_poly.pdbx_strand_id
1 'polypeptide(L)'
;MQKFKLYLVKGEFSEQKVLGRQSKDYLFQEFEGYEYIIVEGLNEVDKEAFPRAVISLDMPLVRAKDLDRTLVSMQKSAVSRVVFGGEGSPFGVWLDKGKDTYFVYDDAFLKLGGAKNDNMVYNTMRRRIIDHLLDGGVRILGDDFHIDSTVTVESGATLKSPLTLSGDTFVERGAYVENSIVTDSTLSKGATVTSSHITASQVGENSSVGPFARLRGANVGANCRIGDFVEVKGSTLSDGVKCAHLSYIGDADVGEKTNVGCGTVFCNYDGKNKHHTSVGKKVFIGANVNLVAPITIGDNAFLAAGTTVTKSVEDSGFVIGRVRAEKLTKSKQEG
;
A
#
# COMPACT_ATOMS: atom_id res chain seq x y z
N MET A 1 13.28 19.61 28.14
CA MET A 1 14.74 19.52 28.36
C MET A 1 15.07 18.08 28.66
N GLN A 2 15.91 17.44 27.84
CA GLN A 2 16.28 16.02 27.99
C GLN A 2 16.96 15.79 29.35
N LYS A 3 16.55 14.73 30.05
CA LYS A 3 16.97 14.47 31.44
C LYS A 3 18.05 13.39 31.55
N PHE A 4 18.44 12.77 30.43
CA PHE A 4 19.43 11.70 30.36
C PHE A 4 20.22 11.75 29.06
N LYS A 5 21.40 11.14 29.04
CA LYS A 5 22.20 10.92 27.83
C LYS A 5 21.71 9.62 27.18
N LEU A 6 21.25 9.72 25.92
CA LEU A 6 20.69 8.60 25.16
C LEU A 6 21.75 7.98 24.22
N TYR A 7 21.95 6.69 24.33
CA TYR A 7 22.79 5.91 23.44
C TYR A 7 21.92 4.95 22.62
N LEU A 8 22.04 5.01 21.30
CA LEU A 8 21.41 4.09 20.36
C LEU A 8 22.50 3.14 19.81
N VAL A 9 22.45 1.89 20.22
CA VAL A 9 23.44 0.88 19.86
C VAL A 9 23.00 0.18 18.59
N LYS A 10 23.87 0.13 17.57
CA LYS A 10 23.59 -0.64 16.37
C LYS A 10 23.40 -2.11 16.70
N GLY A 11 22.43 -2.74 16.06
CA GLY A 11 22.09 -4.14 16.22
C GLY A 11 22.13 -4.88 14.89
N GLU A 12 22.15 -6.19 14.95
CA GLU A 12 22.20 -7.07 13.78
C GLU A 12 20.96 -6.92 12.89
N PHE A 13 19.79 -6.61 13.51
CA PHE A 13 18.49 -6.53 12.84
C PHE A 13 17.99 -5.09 12.65
N SER A 14 18.84 -4.09 12.84
CA SER A 14 18.46 -2.67 12.73
C SER A 14 17.96 -2.27 11.33
N GLU A 15 18.43 -2.96 10.29
CA GLU A 15 18.00 -2.79 8.90
C GLU A 15 16.81 -3.68 8.52
N GLN A 16 16.36 -4.58 9.40
CA GLN A 16 15.21 -5.44 9.13
C GLN A 16 13.95 -4.59 9.02
N LYS A 17 13.17 -4.80 7.95
CA LYS A 17 11.90 -4.12 7.76
C LYS A 17 10.78 -4.75 8.58
N VAL A 18 10.03 -3.90 9.24
CA VAL A 18 8.78 -4.23 9.94
C VAL A 18 7.72 -3.25 9.46
N LEU A 19 6.66 -3.75 8.84
CA LEU A 19 5.57 -2.92 8.31
C LEU A 19 6.08 -1.69 7.51
N GLY A 20 6.89 -1.96 6.51
CA GLY A 20 7.37 -0.98 5.53
C GLY A 20 8.62 -0.19 5.90
N ARG A 21 9.00 -0.09 7.19
CA ARG A 21 10.18 0.66 7.65
C ARG A 21 11.22 -0.24 8.29
N GLN A 22 12.49 0.19 8.24
CA GLN A 22 13.57 -0.46 9.00
C GLN A 22 13.39 -0.23 10.50
N SER A 23 13.81 -1.19 11.31
CA SER A 23 13.70 -1.12 12.77
C SER A 23 14.28 0.17 13.35
N LYS A 24 15.46 0.58 12.89
CA LYS A 24 16.12 1.81 13.33
C LYS A 24 15.31 3.07 13.02
N ASP A 25 14.56 3.11 11.90
CA ASP A 25 13.82 4.30 11.47
C ASP A 25 12.65 4.61 12.41
N TYR A 26 12.05 3.58 13.02
CA TYR A 26 11.04 3.79 14.07
C TYR A 26 11.62 4.50 15.28
N LEU A 27 12.84 4.14 15.70
CA LEU A 27 13.50 4.77 16.83
C LEU A 27 13.95 6.19 16.48
N PHE A 28 14.47 6.42 15.28
CA PHE A 28 14.86 7.77 14.86
C PHE A 28 13.67 8.72 14.82
N GLN A 29 12.51 8.25 14.35
CA GLN A 29 11.28 9.02 14.38
C GLN A 29 10.79 9.25 15.82
N GLU A 30 10.81 8.24 16.69
CA GLU A 30 10.34 8.35 18.07
C GLU A 30 11.20 9.30 18.91
N PHE A 31 12.51 9.35 18.63
CA PHE A 31 13.46 10.21 19.32
C PHE A 31 13.80 11.49 18.53
N GLU A 32 12.96 11.88 17.59
CA GLU A 32 13.07 13.20 16.92
C GLU A 32 13.01 14.31 17.97
N GLY A 33 14.01 15.23 17.93
CA GLY A 33 14.15 16.28 18.93
C GLY A 33 14.89 15.89 20.21
N TYR A 34 15.31 14.62 20.37
CA TYR A 34 16.22 14.19 21.42
C TYR A 34 17.68 14.25 20.94
N GLU A 35 18.60 14.64 21.85
CA GLU A 35 20.02 14.46 21.60
C GLU A 35 20.41 13.02 21.91
N TYR A 36 20.92 12.28 20.91
CA TYR A 36 21.38 10.91 21.08
C TYR A 36 22.73 10.67 20.41
N ILE A 37 23.41 9.62 20.85
CA ILE A 37 24.70 9.17 20.29
C ILE A 37 24.48 7.79 19.72
N ILE A 38 24.74 7.61 18.41
CA ILE A 38 24.76 6.29 17.78
C ILE A 38 26.13 5.70 18.01
N VAL A 39 26.17 4.45 18.49
CA VAL A 39 27.41 3.70 18.73
C VAL A 39 27.36 2.35 17.99
N GLU A 40 28.52 1.90 17.52
CA GLU A 40 28.64 0.62 16.84
C GLU A 40 28.53 -0.55 17.82
N GLY A 41 28.93 -0.35 19.06
CA GLY A 41 28.87 -1.39 20.09
C GLY A 41 28.83 -0.84 21.52
N LEU A 42 28.53 -1.72 22.46
CA LEU A 42 28.38 -1.38 23.87
C LEU A 42 29.68 -0.88 24.54
N ASN A 43 30.83 -1.14 23.95
CA ASN A 43 32.14 -0.66 24.39
C ASN A 43 32.32 0.85 24.20
N GLU A 44 31.53 1.45 23.31
CA GLU A 44 31.54 2.89 23.02
C GLU A 44 30.60 3.69 23.93
N VAL A 45 29.78 3.03 24.72
CA VAL A 45 28.88 3.67 25.68
C VAL A 45 29.69 4.21 26.85
N ASP A 46 29.58 5.54 27.11
CA ASP A 46 30.18 6.14 28.30
C ASP A 46 29.48 5.69 29.57
N LYS A 47 30.16 4.78 30.29
CA LYS A 47 29.65 4.19 31.53
C LYS A 47 29.67 5.13 32.72
N GLU A 48 30.36 6.27 32.61
CA GLU A 48 30.44 7.30 33.66
C GLU A 48 29.38 8.40 33.49
N ALA A 49 28.69 8.46 32.34
CA ALA A 49 27.63 9.42 32.10
C ALA A 49 26.32 8.97 32.81
N PHE A 50 25.79 9.82 33.68
CA PHE A 50 24.53 9.61 34.39
C PHE A 50 23.68 10.89 34.45
N PRO A 51 22.34 10.81 34.40
CA PRO A 51 21.58 9.61 34.00
C PRO A 51 21.82 9.25 32.52
N ARG A 52 21.74 7.99 32.21
CA ARG A 52 21.84 7.51 30.81
C ARG A 52 20.77 6.48 30.47
N ALA A 53 20.38 6.41 29.21
CA ALA A 53 19.61 5.32 28.62
C ALA A 53 20.40 4.68 27.48
N VAL A 54 20.34 3.36 27.38
CA VAL A 54 20.99 2.56 26.34
C VAL A 54 19.95 1.66 25.71
N ILE A 55 19.70 1.85 24.39
CA ILE A 55 18.68 1.15 23.62
C ILE A 55 19.33 0.52 22.39
N SER A 56 18.91 -0.68 22.01
CA SER A 56 19.31 -1.27 20.72
C SER A 56 18.44 -0.73 19.59
N LEU A 57 19.04 -0.47 18.43
CA LEU A 57 18.30 -0.15 17.19
C LEU A 57 17.43 -1.32 16.69
N ASP A 58 17.58 -2.52 17.28
CA ASP A 58 16.71 -3.67 17.05
C ASP A 58 15.42 -3.67 17.89
N MET A 59 15.18 -2.62 18.68
CA MET A 59 14.04 -2.49 19.59
C MET A 59 13.01 -1.46 19.06
N PRO A 60 12.30 -1.72 17.96
CA PRO A 60 11.47 -0.70 17.29
C PRO A 60 10.23 -0.27 18.08
N LEU A 61 9.89 -0.98 19.16
CA LEU A 61 8.72 -0.69 19.99
C LEU A 61 8.97 0.33 21.11
N VAL A 62 10.23 0.68 21.39
CA VAL A 62 10.57 1.61 22.48
C VAL A 62 10.11 3.02 22.13
N ARG A 63 9.45 3.68 23.09
CA ARG A 63 8.99 5.05 22.93
C ARG A 63 9.69 5.97 23.92
N ALA A 64 9.94 7.21 23.50
CA ALA A 64 10.58 8.23 24.33
C ALA A 64 9.88 8.42 25.67
N LYS A 65 8.54 8.43 25.68
CA LYS A 65 7.72 8.52 26.90
C LYS A 65 7.92 7.36 27.88
N ASP A 66 8.28 6.19 27.40
CA ASP A 66 8.51 5.02 28.26
C ASP A 66 9.85 5.18 29.01
N LEU A 67 10.88 5.76 28.35
CA LEU A 67 12.13 6.12 29.01
C LEU A 67 11.96 7.24 30.02
N ASP A 68 11.21 8.30 29.68
CA ASP A 68 10.93 9.41 30.59
C ASP A 68 10.16 8.96 31.82
N ARG A 69 9.13 8.10 31.66
CA ARG A 69 8.39 7.52 32.78
C ARG A 69 9.26 6.65 33.66
N THR A 70 10.11 5.83 33.07
CA THR A 70 11.07 4.99 33.79
C THR A 70 11.98 5.85 34.64
N LEU A 71 12.58 6.91 34.08
CA LEU A 71 13.46 7.82 34.82
C LEU A 71 12.73 8.50 35.99
N VAL A 72 11.50 9.01 35.75
CA VAL A 72 10.69 9.65 36.80
C VAL A 72 10.35 8.67 37.92
N SER A 73 10.05 7.42 37.59
CA SER A 73 9.79 6.36 38.56
C SER A 73 11.03 6.03 39.38
N MET A 74 12.20 5.91 38.75
CA MET A 74 13.47 5.68 39.45
C MET A 74 13.84 6.79 40.43
N GLN A 75 13.60 8.05 40.04
CA GLN A 75 13.84 9.21 40.90
C GLN A 75 12.96 9.22 42.19
N LYS A 76 11.81 8.53 42.14
CA LYS A 76 10.87 8.41 43.29
C LYS A 76 11.09 7.16 44.11
N SER A 77 11.83 6.21 43.62
CA SER A 77 12.15 4.93 44.28
C SER A 77 13.66 4.83 44.48
N ALA A 78 14.11 3.95 45.38
CA ALA A 78 15.53 3.75 45.60
C ALA A 78 16.22 2.86 44.54
N VAL A 79 15.75 2.89 43.33
CA VAL A 79 16.25 2.06 42.20
C VAL A 79 17.28 2.83 41.41
N SER A 80 18.50 2.32 41.35
CA SER A 80 19.62 2.94 40.65
C SER A 80 19.67 2.58 39.14
N ARG A 81 19.09 1.44 38.76
CA ARG A 81 19.03 1.01 37.36
C ARG A 81 17.79 0.18 37.07
N VAL A 82 17.24 0.40 35.87
CA VAL A 82 16.18 -0.42 35.27
C VAL A 82 16.72 -1.09 34.03
N VAL A 83 16.66 -2.41 33.96
CA VAL A 83 17.18 -3.23 32.86
C VAL A 83 16.03 -3.82 32.06
N PHE A 84 16.08 -3.66 30.75
CA PHE A 84 15.05 -4.14 29.82
C PHE A 84 15.39 -5.56 29.32
N GLY A 85 14.44 -6.48 29.39
CA GLY A 85 14.57 -7.84 28.87
C GLY A 85 15.26 -8.83 29.79
N GLY A 86 15.57 -8.49 31.04
CA GLY A 86 16.01 -9.44 32.06
C GLY A 86 17.48 -9.40 32.42
N GLU A 87 17.87 -10.34 33.27
CA GLU A 87 19.25 -10.42 33.79
C GLU A 87 20.28 -10.61 32.67
N GLY A 88 21.37 -9.82 32.74
CA GLY A 88 22.41 -9.83 31.72
C GLY A 88 22.13 -8.96 30.47
N SER A 89 20.95 -8.39 30.31
CA SER A 89 20.68 -7.44 29.25
C SER A 89 21.51 -6.15 29.41
N PRO A 90 22.16 -5.66 28.37
CA PRO A 90 22.93 -4.41 28.41
C PRO A 90 22.08 -3.16 28.19
N PHE A 91 20.77 -3.31 27.96
CA PHE A 91 19.86 -2.23 27.61
C PHE A 91 19.02 -1.79 28.81
N GLY A 92 18.76 -0.50 28.95
CA GLY A 92 18.01 0.03 30.08
C GLY A 92 18.26 1.49 30.37
N VAL A 93 17.89 1.90 31.58
CA VAL A 93 18.12 3.24 32.12
C VAL A 93 18.91 3.14 33.42
N TRP A 94 19.97 3.94 33.55
CA TRP A 94 20.80 4.05 34.74
C TRP A 94 20.71 5.47 35.30
N LEU A 95 20.31 5.58 36.55
CA LEU A 95 20.20 6.85 37.26
C LEU A 95 21.55 7.27 37.82
N ASP A 96 22.30 6.31 38.39
CA ASP A 96 23.60 6.48 39.04
C ASP A 96 24.43 5.18 39.01
N LYS A 97 25.53 5.11 39.76
CA LYS A 97 26.42 3.96 39.90
C LYS A 97 25.93 2.88 40.83
N GLY A 98 24.79 3.06 41.47
CA GLY A 98 24.23 2.11 42.43
C GLY A 98 23.89 0.77 41.80
N LYS A 99 23.72 -0.26 42.69
CA LYS A 99 23.50 -1.65 42.25
C LYS A 99 22.05 -2.09 42.30
N ASP A 100 21.17 -1.27 42.92
CA ASP A 100 19.76 -1.62 43.07
C ASP A 100 19.11 -1.67 41.67
N THR A 101 18.72 -2.87 41.29
CA THR A 101 18.31 -3.19 39.90
C THR A 101 16.86 -3.65 39.89
N TYR A 102 16.09 -3.11 38.97
CA TYR A 102 14.77 -3.59 38.61
C TYR A 102 14.78 -4.11 37.15
N PHE A 103 14.16 -5.27 36.93
CA PHE A 103 14.07 -5.87 35.58
C PHE A 103 12.66 -5.65 35.02
N VAL A 104 12.57 -5.16 33.79
CA VAL A 104 11.31 -4.96 33.08
C VAL A 104 11.21 -5.95 31.92
N TYR A 105 10.14 -6.73 31.94
CA TYR A 105 9.76 -7.69 30.89
C TYR A 105 8.49 -7.19 30.22
N ASP A 106 8.59 -6.11 29.42
CA ASP A 106 7.49 -5.51 28.70
C ASP A 106 7.72 -5.66 27.20
N ASP A 107 6.65 -5.92 26.44
CA ASP A 107 6.68 -6.05 24.98
C ASP A 107 7.25 -4.79 24.29
N ALA A 108 7.18 -3.61 24.95
CA ALA A 108 7.79 -2.39 24.46
C ALA A 108 9.31 -2.49 24.28
N PHE A 109 9.97 -3.40 24.98
CA PHE A 109 11.42 -3.57 24.96
C PHE A 109 11.87 -4.85 24.24
N LEU A 110 11.00 -5.46 23.44
CA LEU A 110 11.35 -6.63 22.62
C LEU A 110 12.38 -6.24 21.56
N LYS A 111 13.41 -7.05 21.49
CA LYS A 111 14.45 -6.97 20.47
C LYS A 111 14.10 -7.92 19.31
N LEU A 112 14.28 -7.46 18.06
CA LEU A 112 14.22 -8.32 16.88
C LEU A 112 15.32 -9.40 16.94
N GLY A 113 15.06 -10.50 16.28
CA GLY A 113 15.97 -11.66 16.20
C GLY A 113 15.33 -12.92 16.78
N GLY A 114 14.80 -13.73 15.88
CA GLY A 114 14.12 -14.99 16.18
C GLY A 114 12.60 -14.92 16.01
N ALA A 115 12.04 -15.95 15.36
CA ALA A 115 10.67 -15.98 14.87
C ALA A 115 9.59 -15.57 15.91
N LYS A 116 9.79 -15.92 17.17
CA LYS A 116 8.83 -15.57 18.23
C LYS A 116 8.82 -14.06 18.51
N ASN A 117 9.97 -13.46 18.71
CA ASN A 117 10.09 -12.03 18.99
C ASN A 117 9.65 -11.19 17.78
N ASP A 118 10.09 -11.59 16.57
CA ASP A 118 9.72 -10.91 15.34
C ASP A 118 8.21 -10.90 15.15
N ASN A 119 7.53 -12.01 15.41
CA ASN A 119 6.07 -12.09 15.36
C ASN A 119 5.39 -11.22 16.44
N MET A 120 5.93 -11.18 17.66
CA MET A 120 5.40 -10.31 18.73
C MET A 120 5.58 -8.84 18.39
N VAL A 121 6.76 -8.44 17.90
CA VAL A 121 7.04 -7.07 17.44
C VAL A 121 6.08 -6.69 16.32
N TYR A 122 5.97 -7.52 15.28
CA TYR A 122 5.06 -7.30 14.15
C TYR A 122 3.60 -7.08 14.63
N ASN A 123 3.07 -7.98 15.45
CA ASN A 123 1.69 -7.90 15.93
C ASN A 123 1.45 -6.66 16.81
N THR A 124 2.41 -6.27 17.64
CA THR A 124 2.31 -5.08 18.48
C THR A 124 2.33 -3.81 17.63
N MET A 125 3.20 -3.73 16.63
CA MET A 125 3.25 -2.59 15.71
C MET A 125 1.98 -2.51 14.85
N ARG A 126 1.52 -3.63 14.31
CA ARG A 126 0.25 -3.69 13.58
C ARG A 126 -0.90 -3.13 14.40
N ARG A 127 -1.00 -3.53 15.68
CA ARG A 127 -2.04 -3.00 16.59
C ARG A 127 -1.90 -1.50 16.79
N ARG A 128 -0.69 -0.99 17.00
CA ARG A 128 -0.44 0.46 17.14
C ARG A 128 -0.87 1.26 15.91
N ILE A 129 -0.63 0.72 14.70
CA ILE A 129 -1.06 1.36 13.45
C ILE A 129 -2.58 1.40 13.39
N ILE A 130 -3.26 0.28 13.70
CA ILE A 130 -4.72 0.21 13.70
C ILE A 130 -5.32 1.18 14.72
N ASP A 131 -4.80 1.20 15.94
CA ASP A 131 -5.25 2.13 17.00
C ASP A 131 -5.07 3.59 16.56
N HIS A 132 -3.92 3.92 15.97
CA HIS A 132 -3.66 5.26 15.44
C HIS A 132 -4.65 5.67 14.34
N LEU A 133 -4.99 4.77 13.42
CA LEU A 133 -5.98 5.02 12.37
C LEU A 133 -7.39 5.20 12.94
N LEU A 134 -7.78 4.39 13.93
CA LEU A 134 -9.07 4.54 14.64
C LEU A 134 -9.16 5.89 15.37
N ASP A 135 -8.11 6.26 16.11
CA ASP A 135 -8.02 7.56 16.80
C ASP A 135 -8.05 8.73 15.80
N GLY A 136 -7.50 8.53 14.61
CA GLY A 136 -7.53 9.46 13.48
C GLY A 136 -8.89 9.55 12.77
N GLY A 137 -9.91 8.77 13.18
CA GLY A 137 -11.24 8.81 12.61
C GLY A 137 -11.42 7.96 11.34
N VAL A 138 -10.55 7.00 11.09
CA VAL A 138 -10.71 5.98 10.06
C VAL A 138 -11.64 4.88 10.57
N ARG A 139 -12.60 4.45 9.75
CA ARG A 139 -13.48 3.33 10.09
C ARG A 139 -12.83 2.01 9.68
N ILE A 140 -12.57 1.15 10.67
CA ILE A 140 -11.94 -0.16 10.47
C ILE A 140 -12.94 -1.27 10.78
N LEU A 141 -13.13 -2.21 9.85
CA LEU A 141 -14.09 -3.32 9.94
C LEU A 141 -13.37 -4.65 9.73
N GLY A 142 -13.29 -5.44 10.81
CA GLY A 142 -12.58 -6.73 10.86
C GLY A 142 -11.19 -6.62 11.49
N ASP A 143 -10.36 -7.62 11.36
CA ASP A 143 -9.11 -7.79 12.11
C ASP A 143 -7.91 -8.28 11.29
N ASP A 144 -8.13 -8.70 10.03
CA ASP A 144 -7.09 -9.18 9.13
C ASP A 144 -6.55 -8.04 8.24
N PHE A 145 -5.64 -7.26 8.80
CA PHE A 145 -5.01 -6.12 8.14
C PHE A 145 -3.49 -6.25 8.12
N HIS A 146 -2.89 -6.01 6.96
CA HIS A 146 -1.49 -5.70 6.81
C HIS A 146 -1.38 -4.25 6.29
N ILE A 147 -1.02 -3.33 7.17
CA ILE A 147 -0.90 -1.90 6.83
C ILE A 147 0.51 -1.45 7.21
N ASP A 148 1.27 -1.00 6.22
CA ASP A 148 2.60 -0.45 6.45
C ASP A 148 2.51 0.90 7.16
N SER A 149 3.50 1.22 7.97
CA SER A 149 3.58 2.50 8.68
C SER A 149 3.85 3.72 7.76
N THR A 150 4.16 3.45 6.49
CA THR A 150 4.31 4.48 5.45
C THR A 150 2.99 4.88 4.83
N VAL A 151 1.94 4.07 5.03
CA VAL A 151 0.60 4.31 4.50
C VAL A 151 -0.06 5.48 5.23
N THR A 152 -0.67 6.35 4.46
CA THR A 152 -1.48 7.46 4.99
C THR A 152 -2.95 7.22 4.68
N VAL A 153 -3.81 7.33 5.68
CA VAL A 153 -5.27 7.20 5.52
C VAL A 153 -5.95 8.38 6.18
N GLU A 154 -6.77 9.11 5.42
CA GLU A 154 -7.51 10.26 5.94
C GLU A 154 -8.74 9.85 6.77
N SER A 155 -9.07 10.70 7.72
CA SER A 155 -10.30 10.61 8.50
C SER A 155 -11.54 10.47 7.62
N GLY A 156 -12.45 9.56 8.00
CA GLY A 156 -13.67 9.27 7.25
C GLY A 156 -13.52 8.25 6.13
N ALA A 157 -12.32 7.74 5.86
CA ALA A 157 -12.14 6.55 5.02
C ALA A 157 -12.64 5.29 5.75
N THR A 158 -13.02 4.26 4.99
CA THR A 158 -13.44 2.96 5.51
C THR A 158 -12.55 1.85 4.96
N LEU A 159 -11.92 1.11 5.85
CA LEU A 159 -11.10 -0.06 5.54
C LEU A 159 -11.79 -1.32 6.06
N LYS A 160 -11.98 -2.32 5.20
CA LYS A 160 -12.60 -3.60 5.58
C LYS A 160 -11.69 -4.77 5.21
N SER A 161 -11.45 -5.64 6.18
CA SER A 161 -10.58 -6.82 6.02
C SER A 161 -11.19 -7.94 5.16
N PRO A 162 -10.37 -8.86 4.62
CA PRO A 162 -8.89 -8.84 4.65
C PRO A 162 -8.34 -7.72 3.77
N LEU A 163 -7.26 -7.04 4.19
CA LEU A 163 -6.75 -5.89 3.47
C LEU A 163 -5.23 -5.74 3.64
N THR A 164 -4.54 -5.52 2.52
CA THR A 164 -3.12 -5.13 2.51
C THR A 164 -2.96 -3.74 1.91
N LEU A 165 -2.39 -2.81 2.67
CA LEU A 165 -1.96 -1.49 2.21
C LEU A 165 -0.46 -1.36 2.46
N SER A 166 0.33 -1.10 1.44
CA SER A 166 1.79 -1.08 1.57
C SER A 166 2.46 0.03 0.74
N GLY A 167 3.74 0.28 1.05
CA GLY A 167 4.55 1.30 0.39
C GLY A 167 4.00 2.72 0.62
N ASP A 168 4.17 3.59 -0.36
CA ASP A 168 3.70 4.98 -0.31
C ASP A 168 2.22 5.07 -0.75
N THR A 169 1.35 4.32 -0.06
CA THR A 169 -0.08 4.31 -0.36
C THR A 169 -0.82 5.42 0.40
N PHE A 170 -1.65 6.18 -0.32
CA PHE A 170 -2.49 7.23 0.23
C PHE A 170 -3.97 6.94 -0.02
N VAL A 171 -4.78 6.95 1.03
CA VAL A 171 -6.24 6.74 0.99
C VAL A 171 -6.93 7.98 1.49
N GLU A 172 -7.61 8.69 0.60
CA GLU A 172 -8.30 9.93 0.92
C GLU A 172 -9.66 9.70 1.60
N ARG A 173 -10.17 10.76 2.19
CA ARG A 173 -11.45 10.82 2.89
C ARG A 173 -12.61 10.24 2.08
N GLY A 174 -13.44 9.45 2.75
CA GLY A 174 -14.62 8.83 2.15
C GLY A 174 -14.34 7.67 1.20
N ALA A 175 -13.07 7.36 0.94
CA ALA A 175 -12.73 6.15 0.20
C ALA A 175 -13.13 4.88 0.97
N TYR A 176 -13.56 3.87 0.24
CA TYR A 176 -13.93 2.55 0.75
C TYR A 176 -13.02 1.49 0.15
N VAL A 177 -12.32 0.75 0.98
CA VAL A 177 -11.39 -0.31 0.53
C VAL A 177 -11.70 -1.61 1.24
N GLU A 178 -11.95 -2.67 0.50
CA GLU A 178 -12.33 -3.99 1.00
C GLU A 178 -11.60 -5.10 0.26
N ASN A 179 -11.13 -6.13 0.99
CA ASN A 179 -10.60 -7.39 0.44
C ASN A 179 -9.60 -7.17 -0.70
N SER A 180 -8.67 -6.24 -0.56
CA SER A 180 -7.82 -5.78 -1.65
C SER A 180 -6.34 -5.71 -1.24
N ILE A 181 -5.47 -5.68 -2.24
CA ILE A 181 -4.05 -5.41 -2.09
C ILE A 181 -3.74 -4.11 -2.83
N VAL A 182 -3.26 -3.10 -2.10
CA VAL A 182 -2.94 -1.78 -2.67
C VAL A 182 -1.51 -1.40 -2.26
N THR A 183 -0.66 -1.16 -3.25
CA THR A 183 0.76 -0.84 -3.03
C THR A 183 1.15 0.40 -3.85
N ASP A 184 1.88 1.34 -3.23
CA ASP A 184 2.42 2.55 -3.88
C ASP A 184 1.37 3.29 -4.72
N SER A 185 0.17 3.49 -4.17
CA SER A 185 -0.99 3.96 -4.95
C SER A 185 -1.81 5.00 -4.19
N THR A 186 -2.50 5.85 -4.95
CA THR A 186 -3.42 6.85 -4.40
C THR A 186 -4.87 6.48 -4.70
N LEU A 187 -5.69 6.42 -3.67
CA LEU A 187 -7.14 6.26 -3.76
C LEU A 187 -7.80 7.57 -3.36
N SER A 188 -8.30 8.30 -4.34
CA SER A 188 -8.86 9.64 -4.13
C SER A 188 -10.21 9.60 -3.41
N LYS A 189 -10.67 10.78 -3.02
CA LYS A 189 -11.89 10.98 -2.26
C LYS A 189 -13.09 10.22 -2.82
N GLY A 190 -13.74 9.44 -1.98
CA GLY A 190 -14.92 8.66 -2.37
C GLY A 190 -14.65 7.49 -3.32
N ALA A 191 -13.39 7.19 -3.64
CA ALA A 191 -13.05 6.01 -4.43
C ALA A 191 -13.47 4.73 -3.72
N THR A 192 -13.96 3.76 -4.49
CA THR A 192 -14.36 2.44 -3.96
C THR A 192 -13.49 1.36 -4.60
N VAL A 193 -12.81 0.57 -3.78
CA VAL A 193 -11.96 -0.54 -4.23
C VAL A 193 -12.39 -1.81 -3.52
N THR A 194 -12.77 -2.84 -4.28
CA THR A 194 -13.22 -4.11 -3.73
C THR A 194 -12.54 -5.29 -4.41
N SER A 195 -12.06 -6.25 -3.62
CA SER A 195 -11.49 -7.53 -4.08
C SER A 195 -10.52 -7.39 -5.26
N SER A 196 -9.62 -6.40 -5.20
CA SER A 196 -8.79 -6.00 -6.34
C SER A 196 -7.31 -5.84 -5.97
N HIS A 197 -6.45 -5.86 -6.99
CA HIS A 197 -5.02 -5.66 -6.82
C HIS A 197 -4.56 -4.40 -7.57
N ILE A 198 -4.05 -3.41 -6.83
CA ILE A 198 -3.66 -2.10 -7.34
C ILE A 198 -2.19 -1.83 -6.99
N THR A 199 -1.37 -1.52 -7.97
CA THR A 199 0.05 -1.23 -7.77
C THR A 199 0.48 -0.02 -8.60
N ALA A 200 1.22 0.90 -7.98
CA ALA A 200 1.79 2.11 -8.60
C ALA A 200 0.74 2.86 -9.45
N SER A 201 -0.47 3.05 -8.91
CA SER A 201 -1.62 3.54 -9.66
C SER A 201 -2.38 4.63 -8.90
N GLN A 202 -3.17 5.42 -9.66
CA GLN A 202 -4.09 6.40 -9.10
C GLN A 202 -5.52 6.02 -9.44
N VAL A 203 -6.42 6.10 -8.46
CA VAL A 203 -7.87 5.94 -8.64
C VAL A 203 -8.54 7.25 -8.27
N GLY A 204 -9.08 7.94 -9.27
CA GLY A 204 -9.69 9.26 -9.13
C GLY A 204 -10.98 9.29 -8.32
N GLU A 205 -11.43 10.51 -8.02
CA GLU A 205 -12.59 10.76 -7.16
C GLU A 205 -13.84 10.00 -7.62
N ASN A 206 -14.55 9.41 -6.66
CA ASN A 206 -15.81 8.68 -6.88
C ASN A 206 -15.73 7.56 -7.91
N SER A 207 -14.54 7.10 -8.25
CA SER A 207 -14.34 5.96 -9.15
C SER A 207 -14.46 4.64 -8.41
N SER A 208 -14.94 3.61 -9.12
CA SER A 208 -15.07 2.26 -8.58
C SER A 208 -14.13 1.30 -9.31
N VAL A 209 -13.41 0.47 -8.53
CA VAL A 209 -12.49 -0.57 -9.03
C VAL A 209 -12.87 -1.89 -8.38
N GLY A 210 -13.14 -2.89 -9.20
CA GLY A 210 -13.48 -4.24 -8.74
C GLY A 210 -14.96 -4.63 -8.93
N PRO A 211 -15.28 -5.86 -8.46
CA PRO A 211 -14.32 -6.82 -7.88
C PRO A 211 -13.39 -7.42 -8.93
N PHE A 212 -12.28 -8.05 -8.46
CA PHE A 212 -11.33 -8.81 -9.29
C PHE A 212 -10.67 -8.02 -10.42
N ALA A 213 -10.49 -6.71 -10.24
CA ALA A 213 -9.74 -5.88 -11.18
C ALA A 213 -8.24 -5.84 -10.82
N ARG A 214 -7.39 -5.58 -11.82
CA ARG A 214 -5.96 -5.41 -11.62
C ARG A 214 -5.49 -4.10 -12.26
N LEU A 215 -4.92 -3.19 -11.46
CA LEU A 215 -4.30 -1.95 -11.94
C LEU A 215 -2.79 -2.01 -11.72
N ARG A 216 -2.00 -1.64 -12.74
CA ARG A 216 -0.54 -1.58 -12.68
C ARG A 216 -0.01 -0.36 -13.43
N GLY A 217 0.50 0.65 -12.72
CA GLY A 217 0.96 1.89 -13.34
C GLY A 217 -0.17 2.58 -14.11
N ALA A 218 -1.40 2.51 -13.60
CA ALA A 218 -2.58 3.06 -14.22
C ALA A 218 -2.97 4.40 -13.58
N ASN A 219 -3.41 5.35 -14.42
CA ASN A 219 -4.01 6.59 -13.97
C ASN A 219 -5.50 6.59 -14.35
N VAL A 220 -6.38 6.39 -13.36
CA VAL A 220 -7.82 6.35 -13.53
C VAL A 220 -8.41 7.67 -13.05
N GLY A 221 -9.07 8.40 -13.93
CA GLY A 221 -9.74 9.67 -13.65
C GLY A 221 -10.93 9.55 -12.72
N ALA A 222 -11.68 10.64 -12.55
CA ALA A 222 -12.85 10.69 -11.69
C ALA A 222 -14.08 10.01 -12.32
N ASN A 223 -14.98 9.49 -11.46
CA ASN A 223 -16.26 8.90 -11.87
C ASN A 223 -16.13 7.73 -12.87
N CYS A 224 -15.01 7.03 -12.86
CA CYS A 224 -14.77 5.86 -13.69
C CYS A 224 -15.37 4.61 -13.05
N ARG A 225 -15.70 3.62 -13.92
CA ARG A 225 -16.11 2.29 -13.48
C ARG A 225 -15.22 1.23 -14.12
N ILE A 226 -14.36 0.61 -13.31
CA ILE A 226 -13.49 -0.50 -13.68
C ILE A 226 -14.02 -1.73 -12.95
N GLY A 227 -14.58 -2.67 -13.68
CA GLY A 227 -15.32 -3.81 -13.09
C GLY A 227 -14.56 -5.14 -13.13
N ASP A 228 -15.33 -6.19 -13.18
CA ASP A 228 -14.89 -7.56 -12.97
C ASP A 228 -13.88 -8.02 -14.03
N PHE A 229 -12.74 -8.55 -13.57
CA PHE A 229 -11.70 -9.13 -14.43
C PHE A 229 -11.13 -8.16 -15.47
N VAL A 230 -11.14 -6.86 -15.16
CA VAL A 230 -10.50 -5.84 -15.97
C VAL A 230 -9.06 -5.66 -15.51
N GLU A 231 -8.14 -5.70 -16.47
CA GLU A 231 -6.76 -5.32 -16.23
C GLU A 231 -6.44 -4.02 -16.97
N VAL A 232 -5.89 -3.03 -16.23
CA VAL A 232 -5.36 -1.78 -16.78
C VAL A 232 -3.88 -1.70 -16.44
N LYS A 233 -3.04 -1.52 -17.46
CA LYS A 233 -1.58 -1.50 -17.31
C LYS A 233 -0.96 -0.34 -18.09
N GLY A 234 -0.17 0.52 -17.40
CA GLY A 234 0.58 1.61 -18.04
C GLY A 234 -0.32 2.51 -18.91
N SER A 235 -1.53 2.82 -18.42
CA SER A 235 -2.57 3.48 -19.20
C SER A 235 -3.25 4.58 -18.41
N THR A 236 -3.73 5.60 -19.13
CA THR A 236 -4.54 6.69 -18.58
C THR A 236 -5.99 6.54 -19.02
N LEU A 237 -6.91 6.50 -18.09
CA LEU A 237 -8.34 6.54 -18.31
C LEU A 237 -8.88 7.88 -17.81
N SER A 238 -9.37 8.72 -18.71
CA SER A 238 -9.94 10.03 -18.35
C SER A 238 -11.27 9.88 -17.62
N ASP A 239 -11.83 10.99 -17.15
CA ASP A 239 -13.03 11.00 -16.33
C ASP A 239 -14.25 10.33 -17.00
N GLY A 240 -14.98 9.56 -16.21
CA GLY A 240 -16.21 8.91 -16.63
C GLY A 240 -16.04 7.72 -17.57
N VAL A 241 -14.83 7.21 -17.77
CA VAL A 241 -14.59 5.99 -18.55
C VAL A 241 -15.24 4.80 -17.85
N LYS A 242 -15.90 3.95 -18.66
CA LYS A 242 -16.54 2.72 -18.19
C LYS A 242 -15.92 1.51 -18.88
N CYS A 243 -15.33 0.61 -18.09
CA CYS A 243 -14.84 -0.69 -18.51
C CYS A 243 -15.26 -1.71 -17.46
N ALA A 244 -16.46 -2.27 -17.59
CA ALA A 244 -17.10 -2.97 -16.48
C ALA A 244 -16.79 -4.48 -16.43
N HIS A 245 -16.27 -5.08 -17.51
CA HIS A 245 -16.15 -6.54 -17.59
C HIS A 245 -15.01 -6.99 -18.48
N LEU A 246 -14.24 -7.97 -18.01
CA LEU A 246 -13.32 -8.86 -18.75
C LEU A 246 -12.61 -8.17 -19.92
N SER A 247 -11.75 -7.22 -19.66
CA SER A 247 -11.04 -6.47 -20.70
C SER A 247 -9.59 -6.23 -20.33
N TYR A 248 -8.73 -6.10 -21.32
CA TYR A 248 -7.34 -5.71 -21.13
C TYR A 248 -7.08 -4.36 -21.81
N ILE A 249 -6.66 -3.36 -21.02
CA ILE A 249 -6.25 -2.04 -21.46
C ILE A 249 -4.77 -1.87 -21.14
N GLY A 250 -3.91 -1.91 -22.13
CA GLY A 250 -2.46 -1.80 -21.95
C GLY A 250 -1.82 -0.75 -22.85
N ASP A 251 -0.94 0.05 -22.25
CA ASP A 251 -0.16 1.10 -22.91
C ASP A 251 -1.07 2.02 -23.77
N ALA A 252 -2.11 2.62 -23.13
CA ALA A 252 -3.16 3.35 -23.83
C ALA A 252 -3.63 4.61 -23.08
N ASP A 253 -4.11 5.59 -23.84
CA ASP A 253 -4.90 6.70 -23.34
C ASP A 253 -6.35 6.56 -23.80
N VAL A 254 -7.31 6.64 -22.86
CA VAL A 254 -8.75 6.52 -23.14
C VAL A 254 -9.45 7.80 -22.69
N GLY A 255 -10.04 8.50 -23.65
CA GLY A 255 -10.70 9.78 -23.45
C GLY A 255 -12.00 9.70 -22.64
N GLU A 256 -12.42 10.86 -22.17
CA GLU A 256 -13.57 11.05 -21.26
C GLU A 256 -14.86 10.35 -21.74
N LYS A 257 -15.57 9.75 -20.79
CA LYS A 257 -16.90 9.15 -21.01
C LYS A 257 -16.93 8.05 -22.08
N THR A 258 -15.76 7.51 -22.45
CA THR A 258 -15.67 6.36 -23.35
C THR A 258 -16.15 5.10 -22.65
N ASN A 259 -16.92 4.29 -23.39
CA ASN A 259 -17.39 2.99 -22.93
C ASN A 259 -16.59 1.86 -23.61
N VAL A 260 -15.96 1.04 -22.80
CA VAL A 260 -15.20 -0.14 -23.27
C VAL A 260 -16.05 -1.39 -23.01
N GLY A 261 -16.45 -2.06 -24.06
CA GLY A 261 -17.29 -3.25 -24.02
C GLY A 261 -16.55 -4.49 -23.47
N CYS A 262 -17.31 -5.43 -22.96
CA CYS A 262 -16.79 -6.69 -22.42
C CYS A 262 -15.92 -7.44 -23.45
N GLY A 263 -14.81 -8.01 -23.02
CA GLY A 263 -13.91 -8.77 -23.89
C GLY A 263 -13.05 -7.93 -24.83
N THR A 264 -13.01 -6.62 -24.65
CA THR A 264 -12.14 -5.73 -25.44
C THR A 264 -10.68 -5.95 -25.09
N VAL A 265 -9.83 -6.06 -26.10
CA VAL A 265 -8.38 -6.21 -25.96
C VAL A 265 -7.64 -5.12 -26.71
N PHE A 266 -6.81 -4.38 -25.99
CA PHE A 266 -5.83 -3.48 -26.56
C PHE A 266 -4.57 -4.28 -26.88
N CYS A 267 -4.41 -4.67 -28.15
CA CYS A 267 -3.31 -5.50 -28.62
C CYS A 267 -2.04 -4.65 -28.77
N ASN A 268 -1.38 -4.39 -27.66
CA ASN A 268 -0.26 -3.45 -27.53
C ASN A 268 1.12 -4.05 -27.82
N TYR A 269 1.24 -5.37 -28.06
CA TYR A 269 2.51 -6.06 -28.22
C TYR A 269 2.57 -6.83 -29.54
N ASP A 270 3.61 -6.60 -30.36
CA ASP A 270 3.81 -7.21 -31.67
C ASP A 270 4.76 -8.42 -31.69
N GLY A 271 5.16 -8.88 -30.48
CA GLY A 271 6.15 -9.94 -30.32
C GLY A 271 7.57 -9.42 -30.04
N LYS A 272 7.83 -8.12 -30.22
CA LYS A 272 9.11 -7.46 -29.93
C LYS A 272 8.94 -6.16 -29.15
N ASN A 273 8.04 -5.29 -29.61
CA ASN A 273 7.84 -3.95 -29.07
C ASN A 273 6.42 -3.78 -28.55
N LYS A 274 6.26 -2.84 -27.65
CA LYS A 274 4.95 -2.35 -27.21
C LYS A 274 4.61 -1.10 -27.98
N HIS A 275 3.35 -0.99 -28.34
CA HIS A 275 2.79 0.11 -29.11
C HIS A 275 1.64 0.74 -28.34
N HIS A 276 1.46 2.04 -28.55
CA HIS A 276 0.45 2.83 -27.87
C HIS A 276 -0.85 2.88 -28.64
N THR A 277 -1.98 2.91 -27.92
CA THR A 277 -3.32 3.14 -28.46
C THR A 277 -3.90 4.42 -27.88
N SER A 278 -4.36 5.33 -28.74
CA SER A 278 -5.08 6.53 -28.32
C SER A 278 -6.56 6.41 -28.66
N VAL A 279 -7.43 6.54 -27.68
CA VAL A 279 -8.89 6.53 -27.84
C VAL A 279 -9.45 7.88 -27.39
N GLY A 280 -10.21 8.51 -28.27
CA GLY A 280 -10.86 9.79 -28.03
C GLY A 280 -11.98 9.75 -26.99
N LYS A 281 -12.70 10.86 -26.89
CA LYS A 281 -13.80 11.06 -25.93
C LYS A 281 -15.10 10.45 -26.45
N LYS A 282 -15.94 9.95 -25.52
CA LYS A 282 -17.29 9.44 -25.84
C LYS A 282 -17.31 8.35 -26.92
N VAL A 283 -16.22 7.62 -27.06
CA VAL A 283 -16.15 6.48 -27.98
C VAL A 283 -16.97 5.33 -27.42
N PHE A 284 -17.71 4.64 -28.28
CA PHE A 284 -18.38 3.40 -27.94
C PHE A 284 -17.58 2.23 -28.54
N ILE A 285 -16.91 1.45 -27.70
CA ILE A 285 -16.24 0.23 -28.08
C ILE A 285 -17.16 -0.94 -27.72
N GLY A 286 -17.63 -1.65 -28.75
CA GLY A 286 -18.50 -2.82 -28.58
C GLY A 286 -17.77 -4.01 -27.93
N ALA A 287 -18.54 -5.02 -27.50
CA ALA A 287 -17.97 -6.22 -26.90
C ALA A 287 -17.07 -6.99 -27.87
N ASN A 288 -16.01 -7.64 -27.34
CA ASN A 288 -15.06 -8.44 -28.12
C ASN A 288 -14.39 -7.67 -29.28
N VAL A 289 -14.10 -6.39 -29.08
CA VAL A 289 -13.32 -5.58 -30.01
C VAL A 289 -11.85 -5.76 -29.74
N ASN A 290 -11.03 -5.94 -30.79
CA ASN A 290 -9.58 -5.92 -30.68
C ASN A 290 -9.06 -4.63 -31.33
N LEU A 291 -8.25 -3.86 -30.58
CA LEU A 291 -7.56 -2.68 -31.06
C LEU A 291 -6.08 -3.02 -31.28
N VAL A 292 -5.67 -3.14 -32.54
CA VAL A 292 -4.29 -3.52 -32.90
C VAL A 292 -3.42 -2.28 -32.98
N ALA A 293 -2.63 -2.06 -31.93
CA ALA A 293 -1.73 -0.90 -31.85
C ALA A 293 -0.53 -0.98 -32.80
N PRO A 294 0.05 0.16 -33.25
CA PRO A 294 -0.34 1.52 -32.89
C PRO A 294 -1.59 2.00 -33.67
N ILE A 295 -2.53 2.65 -32.93
CA ILE A 295 -3.81 3.05 -33.54
C ILE A 295 -4.39 4.25 -32.78
N THR A 296 -5.11 5.11 -33.50
CA THR A 296 -5.89 6.22 -32.92
C THR A 296 -7.37 6.05 -33.28
N ILE A 297 -8.23 6.17 -32.28
CA ILE A 297 -9.69 6.16 -32.43
C ILE A 297 -10.19 7.57 -32.11
N GLY A 298 -10.79 8.22 -33.06
CA GLY A 298 -11.29 9.59 -32.94
C GLY A 298 -12.48 9.73 -31.99
N ASP A 299 -12.80 10.96 -31.63
CA ASP A 299 -13.91 11.31 -30.73
C ASP A 299 -15.26 10.82 -31.28
N ASN A 300 -16.14 10.38 -30.38
CA ASN A 300 -17.49 9.89 -30.71
C ASN A 300 -17.55 8.72 -31.70
N ALA A 301 -16.42 8.03 -31.97
CA ALA A 301 -16.40 6.86 -32.83
C ALA A 301 -17.22 5.70 -32.25
N PHE A 302 -17.75 4.87 -33.13
CA PHE A 302 -18.51 3.66 -32.76
C PHE A 302 -17.88 2.43 -33.37
N LEU A 303 -17.39 1.54 -32.55
CA LEU A 303 -16.80 0.26 -32.95
C LEU A 303 -17.78 -0.85 -32.65
N ALA A 304 -18.31 -1.51 -33.69
CA ALA A 304 -19.30 -2.58 -33.51
C ALA A 304 -18.68 -3.81 -32.84
N ALA A 305 -19.47 -4.53 -32.05
CA ALA A 305 -19.03 -5.73 -31.34
C ALA A 305 -18.39 -6.77 -32.31
N GLY A 306 -17.33 -7.44 -31.83
CA GLY A 306 -16.60 -8.48 -32.58
C GLY A 306 -15.68 -7.93 -33.68
N THR A 307 -15.40 -6.62 -33.69
CA THR A 307 -14.54 -5.98 -34.72
C THR A 307 -13.08 -6.05 -34.30
N THR A 308 -12.19 -6.41 -35.23
CA THR A 308 -10.75 -6.20 -35.09
C THR A 308 -10.35 -4.98 -35.89
N VAL A 309 -9.89 -3.94 -35.18
CA VAL A 309 -9.55 -2.63 -35.76
C VAL A 309 -8.03 -2.55 -35.92
N THR A 310 -7.57 -2.45 -37.15
CA THR A 310 -6.14 -2.44 -37.52
C THR A 310 -5.70 -1.12 -38.15
N LYS A 311 -6.61 -0.17 -38.33
CA LYS A 311 -6.34 1.17 -38.88
C LYS A 311 -7.03 2.21 -38.01
N SER A 312 -6.43 3.39 -37.91
CA SER A 312 -7.01 4.51 -37.18
C SER A 312 -8.41 4.87 -37.69
N VAL A 313 -9.25 5.32 -36.81
CA VAL A 313 -10.64 5.69 -37.06
C VAL A 313 -10.81 7.16 -36.77
N GLU A 314 -11.42 7.90 -37.69
CA GLU A 314 -11.66 9.33 -37.57
C GLU A 314 -12.79 9.63 -36.58
N ASP A 315 -12.94 10.89 -36.21
CA ASP A 315 -14.03 11.36 -35.34
C ASP A 315 -15.40 10.95 -35.92
N SER A 316 -16.26 10.48 -35.01
CA SER A 316 -17.61 9.99 -35.35
C SER A 316 -17.60 8.81 -36.36
N GLY A 317 -16.45 8.18 -36.59
CA GLY A 317 -16.33 7.02 -37.45
C GLY A 317 -17.12 5.82 -36.95
N PHE A 318 -17.77 5.09 -37.85
CA PHE A 318 -18.45 3.83 -37.57
C PHE A 318 -17.70 2.68 -38.21
N VAL A 319 -17.23 1.73 -37.41
CA VAL A 319 -16.44 0.57 -37.89
C VAL A 319 -17.13 -0.73 -37.53
N ILE A 320 -17.29 -1.59 -38.54
CA ILE A 320 -17.83 -2.93 -38.37
C ILE A 320 -16.98 -3.91 -39.22
N GLY A 321 -16.42 -4.92 -38.56
CA GLY A 321 -15.53 -5.88 -39.21
C GLY A 321 -15.67 -7.26 -38.57
N ARG A 322 -16.82 -7.89 -38.75
CA ARG A 322 -17.10 -9.23 -38.26
C ARG A 322 -17.71 -10.12 -39.34
N VAL A 323 -17.45 -11.41 -39.27
CA VAL A 323 -18.09 -12.41 -40.13
C VAL A 323 -19.57 -12.49 -39.76
N ARG A 324 -20.44 -12.59 -40.79
CA ARG A 324 -21.87 -12.84 -40.60
C ARG A 324 -22.09 -14.31 -40.26
N ALA A 325 -23.02 -14.57 -39.33
CA ALA A 325 -23.42 -15.95 -39.02
C ALA A 325 -24.15 -16.57 -40.21
N GLU A 326 -23.76 -17.79 -40.59
CA GLU A 326 -24.45 -18.59 -41.58
C GLU A 326 -25.23 -19.69 -40.89
N LYS A 327 -26.46 -19.94 -41.37
CA LYS A 327 -27.29 -21.03 -40.90
C LYS A 327 -26.93 -22.29 -41.66
N LEU A 328 -26.18 -23.19 -41.04
CA LEU A 328 -25.88 -24.52 -41.60
C LEU A 328 -26.91 -25.52 -41.13
N THR A 329 -27.43 -26.32 -42.09
CA THR A 329 -28.30 -27.49 -41.76
C THR A 329 -27.36 -28.62 -41.36
N LYS A 330 -27.51 -29.15 -40.12
CA LYS A 330 -26.87 -30.41 -39.74
C LYS A 330 -27.38 -31.51 -40.70
N SER A 331 -26.51 -32.09 -41.52
CA SER A 331 -26.81 -33.39 -42.10
C SER A 331 -27.05 -34.41 -40.97
N LYS A 332 -28.21 -35.07 -40.97
CA LYS A 332 -28.39 -36.24 -40.11
C LYS A 332 -27.29 -37.22 -40.50
N GLN A 333 -26.34 -37.46 -39.59
CA GLN A 333 -25.58 -38.71 -39.63
C GLN A 333 -26.58 -39.80 -39.28
N GLU A 334 -27.00 -40.58 -40.27
CA GLU A 334 -27.62 -41.84 -40.05
C GLU A 334 -26.57 -42.74 -39.41
N GLY A 335 -26.79 -43.09 -38.12
CA GLY A 335 -25.99 -44.03 -37.36
C GLY A 335 -26.37 -45.46 -37.65
#